data_46c7f35c0ce33c79530cb16639b6cb94
#
_entry.id   46c7f35c0ce33c79530cb16639b6cb94
#
_cell.length_a   1.000
_cell.length_b   1.000
_cell.length_c   1.000
_cell.angle_alpha   90.00
_cell.angle_beta   90.00
_cell.angle_gamma   90.00
#
_symmetry.space_group_name_H-M   'P 1'
#
loop_
_entity.id
_entity.type
_entity.pdbx_description
1 polymer ?
#
loop_
_entity_poly.entity_id
_entity_poly.type
_entity_poly.pdbx_seq_one_letter_code
_entity_poly.pdbx_strand_id
1 'polypeptide(L)'
;ENPVDAMIRETREESGLVVLPDTVKEYGYVHRIQRSDQDKTECFIQDNYYYLCESADEAVSQELDGYEAEEAYVLEYVDPDIAIRKNRHVTQSPYNPMMFEREARVLELLISEGLFDR
;
A
#
# COMPACT_ATOMS: atom_id res chain seq x y z
N GLU A 1 19.53 -0.05 -0.33
CA GLU A 1 18.46 0.13 -1.32
C GLU A 1 17.67 1.39 -0.98
N ASN A 2 17.43 2.27 -1.95
CA ASN A 2 16.63 3.47 -1.69
C ASN A 2 15.12 3.15 -1.70
N PRO A 3 14.26 4.05 -1.16
CA PRO A 3 12.82 3.78 -1.07
C PRO A 3 12.13 3.48 -2.41
N VAL A 4 12.54 4.14 -3.50
CA VAL A 4 11.95 3.90 -4.82
C VAL A 4 12.32 2.51 -5.33
N ASP A 5 13.57 2.12 -5.23
CA ASP A 5 14.01 0.79 -5.65
C ASP A 5 13.34 -0.30 -4.82
N ALA A 6 13.19 -0.08 -3.51
CA ALA A 6 12.48 -1.00 -2.64
C ALA A 6 11.01 -1.13 -3.04
N MET A 7 10.34 -0.02 -3.33
CA MET A 7 8.95 -0.02 -3.77
C MET A 7 8.78 -0.81 -5.07
N ILE A 8 9.65 -0.58 -6.05
CA ILE A 8 9.60 -1.29 -7.34
C ILE A 8 9.77 -2.80 -7.14
N ARG A 9 10.75 -3.16 -6.35
CA ARG A 9 11.04 -4.58 -6.05
C ARG A 9 9.89 -5.25 -5.31
N GLU A 10 9.40 -4.64 -4.24
CA GLU A 10 8.32 -5.19 -3.42
C GLU A 10 7.01 -5.28 -4.19
N THR A 11 6.71 -4.30 -5.02
CA THR A 11 5.52 -4.33 -5.88
C THR A 11 5.57 -5.53 -6.83
N ARG A 12 6.72 -5.80 -7.42
CA ARG A 12 6.91 -6.96 -8.29
C ARG A 12 6.77 -8.27 -7.51
N GLU A 13 7.41 -8.36 -6.35
CA GLU A 13 7.37 -9.58 -5.54
C GLU A 13 5.96 -9.90 -5.05
N GLU A 14 5.23 -8.90 -4.59
CA GLU A 14 3.91 -9.09 -3.99
C GLU A 14 2.77 -9.21 -5.01
N SER A 15 2.85 -8.50 -6.13
CA SER A 15 1.76 -8.44 -7.10
C SER A 15 2.10 -8.97 -8.48
N GLY A 16 3.37 -9.09 -8.81
CA GLY A 16 3.83 -9.39 -10.17
C GLY A 16 3.83 -8.20 -11.11
N LEU A 17 3.43 -7.02 -10.65
CA LEU A 17 3.43 -5.81 -11.48
C LEU A 17 4.84 -5.24 -11.57
N VAL A 18 5.28 -4.96 -12.81
CA VAL A 18 6.59 -4.38 -13.10
C VAL A 18 6.43 -2.87 -13.27
N VAL A 19 6.86 -2.12 -12.27
CA VAL A 19 6.80 -0.66 -12.29
C VAL A 19 7.82 -0.12 -13.30
N LEU A 20 7.39 0.84 -14.14
CA LEU A 20 8.27 1.52 -15.08
C LEU A 20 9.00 2.65 -14.33
N PRO A 21 10.34 2.51 -14.10
CA PRO A 21 11.06 3.43 -13.19
C PRO A 21 10.95 4.90 -13.55
N ASP A 22 10.96 5.22 -14.85
CA ASP A 22 10.91 6.61 -15.32
C ASP A 22 9.57 7.29 -15.08
N THR A 23 8.54 6.52 -14.71
CA THR A 23 7.20 7.06 -14.48
C THR A 23 6.92 7.33 -13.00
N VAL A 24 7.82 6.95 -12.11
CA VAL A 24 7.63 7.08 -10.66
C VAL A 24 7.67 8.54 -10.24
N LYS A 25 6.58 8.96 -9.55
CA LYS A 25 6.48 10.30 -8.96
C LYS A 25 6.12 10.17 -7.50
N GLU A 26 6.82 10.90 -6.64
CA GLU A 26 6.49 10.95 -5.24
C GLU A 26 5.14 11.68 -5.06
N TYR A 27 4.18 11.03 -4.43
CA TYR A 27 2.88 11.63 -4.14
C TYR A 27 2.87 12.30 -2.78
N GLY A 28 3.42 11.63 -1.77
CA GLY A 28 3.47 12.14 -0.42
C GLY A 28 3.77 11.05 0.58
N TYR A 29 3.65 11.38 1.85
CA TYR A 29 3.83 10.40 2.91
C TYR A 29 2.87 10.67 4.08
N VAL A 30 2.61 9.62 4.86
CA VAL A 30 1.85 9.70 6.10
C VAL A 30 2.79 9.37 7.25
N HIS A 31 2.95 10.34 8.16
CA HIS A 31 3.75 10.19 9.36
C HIS A 31 2.85 9.76 10.51
N ARG A 32 3.19 8.66 11.17
CA ARG A 32 2.42 8.15 12.29
C ARG A 32 3.29 7.99 13.52
N ILE A 33 2.81 8.54 14.63
CA ILE A 33 3.42 8.36 15.95
C ILE A 33 2.37 7.68 16.83
N GLN A 34 2.77 6.61 17.50
CA GLN A 34 1.88 5.85 18.34
C GLN A 34 2.66 5.31 19.53
N ARG A 35 2.00 5.25 20.70
CA ARG A 35 2.61 4.60 21.85
C ARG A 35 2.71 3.10 21.59
N SER A 36 3.84 2.50 21.96
CA SER A 36 4.06 1.07 21.80
C SER A 36 3.06 0.28 22.65
N ASP A 37 2.46 -0.76 22.07
CA ASP A 37 1.57 -1.66 22.81
C ASP A 37 2.33 -2.56 23.80
N GLN A 38 3.61 -2.81 23.53
CA GLN A 38 4.45 -3.67 24.35
C GLN A 38 5.09 -2.94 25.50
N ASP A 39 5.49 -1.69 25.29
CA ASP A 39 6.10 -0.83 26.32
C ASP A 39 5.56 0.58 26.18
N LYS A 40 4.73 0.99 27.15
CA LYS A 40 4.06 2.30 27.13
C LYS A 40 5.00 3.49 27.32
N THR A 41 6.28 3.23 27.63
CA THR A 41 7.30 4.28 27.72
C THR A 41 7.96 4.54 26.37
N GLU A 42 7.70 3.71 25.35
CA GLU A 42 8.26 3.83 24.02
C GLU A 42 7.21 4.31 23.01
N CYS A 43 7.68 5.02 21.98
CA CYS A 43 6.85 5.43 20.85
C CYS A 43 7.20 4.63 19.62
N PHE A 44 6.17 4.26 18.85
CA PHE A 44 6.31 3.67 17.53
C PHE A 44 6.14 4.79 16.51
N ILE A 45 7.14 4.95 15.63
CA ILE A 45 7.13 5.96 14.57
C ILE A 45 7.21 5.24 13.23
N GLN A 46 6.30 5.58 12.34
CA GLN A 46 6.26 4.99 11.00
C GLN A 46 5.92 6.04 9.96
N ASP A 47 6.72 6.08 8.89
CA ASP A 47 6.45 6.89 7.71
C ASP A 47 6.06 5.96 6.56
N ASN A 48 4.92 6.23 5.94
CA ASN A 48 4.43 5.50 4.79
C ASN A 48 4.49 6.40 3.57
N TYR A 49 5.32 6.04 2.61
CA TYR A 49 5.54 6.80 1.39
C TYR A 49 4.65 6.27 0.27
N TYR A 50 4.06 7.18 -0.50
CA TYR A 50 3.17 6.86 -1.60
C TYR A 50 3.74 7.39 -2.90
N TYR A 51 3.68 6.57 -3.93
CA TYR A 51 4.20 6.90 -5.26
C TYR A 51 3.13 6.67 -6.31
N LEU A 52 3.09 7.55 -7.31
CA LEU A 52 2.31 7.37 -8.52
C LEU A 52 3.25 6.83 -9.58
N CYS A 53 2.84 5.80 -10.29
CA CYS A 53 3.67 5.18 -11.32
C CYS A 53 2.81 4.45 -12.34
N GLU A 54 3.45 4.09 -13.45
CA GLU A 54 2.86 3.21 -14.46
C GLU A 54 3.57 1.86 -14.39
N SER A 55 2.84 0.81 -14.74
CA SER A 55 3.37 -0.55 -14.81
C SER A 55 3.42 -1.03 -16.25
N ALA A 56 4.28 -2.01 -16.51
CA ALA A 56 4.33 -2.68 -17.80
C ALA A 56 3.01 -3.44 -18.04
N ASP A 57 2.66 -3.64 -19.33
CA ASP A 57 1.40 -4.32 -19.69
C ASP A 57 1.36 -5.78 -19.23
N GLU A 58 2.50 -6.43 -19.16
CA GLU A 58 2.58 -7.83 -18.73
C GLU A 58 3.11 -7.92 -17.30
N ALA A 59 2.40 -8.70 -16.48
CA ALA A 59 2.82 -9.02 -15.13
C ALA A 59 3.75 -10.25 -15.13
N VAL A 60 4.59 -10.35 -14.11
CA VAL A 60 5.44 -11.52 -13.86
C VAL A 60 4.90 -12.31 -12.68
N SER A 61 5.50 -13.45 -12.39
CA SER A 61 5.09 -14.26 -11.24
C SER A 61 5.42 -13.55 -9.92
N GLN A 62 4.53 -13.69 -8.94
CA GLN A 62 4.77 -13.23 -7.59
C GLN A 62 5.91 -14.03 -6.94
N GLU A 63 6.61 -13.39 -6.01
CA GLU A 63 7.64 -14.00 -5.18
C GLU A 63 7.34 -13.65 -3.73
N LEU A 64 6.36 -14.35 -3.14
CA LEU A 64 5.87 -14.06 -1.80
C LEU A 64 6.79 -14.62 -0.72
N ASP A 65 7.07 -13.80 0.30
CA ASP A 65 7.78 -14.23 1.50
C ASP A 65 6.84 -15.02 2.43
N GLY A 66 7.40 -15.62 3.49
CA GLY A 66 6.72 -16.55 4.36
C GLY A 66 5.29 -16.16 4.77
N TYR A 67 5.14 -15.01 5.46
CA TYR A 67 3.81 -14.60 5.94
C TYR A 67 2.90 -14.18 4.78
N GLU A 68 3.45 -13.60 3.73
CA GLU A 68 2.70 -13.21 2.54
C GLU A 68 2.15 -14.44 1.80
N ALA A 69 2.95 -15.50 1.71
CA ALA A 69 2.52 -16.77 1.13
C ALA A 69 1.43 -17.42 1.99
N GLU A 70 1.53 -17.35 3.32
CA GLU A 70 0.52 -17.86 4.24
C GLU A 70 -0.79 -17.08 4.14
N GLU A 71 -0.72 -15.75 3.93
CA GLU A 71 -1.88 -14.89 3.74
C GLU A 71 -2.45 -14.97 2.32
N ALA A 72 -1.78 -15.70 1.42
CA ALA A 72 -2.23 -15.92 0.04
C ALA A 72 -2.49 -14.60 -0.71
N TYR A 73 -1.49 -13.72 -0.74
CA TYR A 73 -1.58 -12.45 -1.46
C TYR A 73 -1.98 -12.68 -2.91
N VAL A 74 -3.09 -12.09 -3.31
CA VAL A 74 -3.64 -12.19 -4.67
C VAL A 74 -3.83 -10.79 -5.23
N LEU A 75 -3.36 -10.58 -6.46
CA LEU A 75 -3.57 -9.32 -7.16
C LEU A 75 -5.02 -9.23 -7.65
N GLU A 76 -5.71 -8.16 -7.28
CA GLU A 76 -7.05 -7.84 -7.76
C GLU A 76 -7.09 -6.43 -8.30
N TYR A 77 -7.85 -6.26 -9.39
CA TYR A 77 -8.15 -4.95 -9.93
C TYR A 77 -9.56 -4.57 -9.51
N VAL A 78 -9.69 -3.50 -8.73
CA VAL A 78 -10.99 -3.07 -8.20
C VAL A 78 -11.17 -1.58 -8.42
N ASP A 79 -12.43 -1.16 -8.49
CA ASP A 79 -12.77 0.26 -8.49
C ASP A 79 -12.33 0.89 -7.16
N PRO A 80 -11.74 2.10 -7.18
CA PRO A 80 -11.30 2.76 -5.95
C PRO A 80 -12.39 2.92 -4.90
N ASP A 81 -13.64 3.15 -5.29
CA ASP A 81 -14.75 3.26 -4.35
C ASP A 81 -15.01 1.95 -3.61
N ILE A 82 -14.85 0.82 -4.29
CA ILE A 82 -14.97 -0.51 -3.69
C ILE A 82 -13.82 -0.75 -2.70
N ALA A 83 -12.61 -0.39 -3.08
CA ALA A 83 -11.44 -0.53 -2.21
C ALA A 83 -11.60 0.31 -0.92
N ILE A 84 -12.09 1.54 -1.04
CA ILE A 84 -12.37 2.42 0.11
C ILE A 84 -13.38 1.76 1.06
N ARG A 85 -14.49 1.26 0.52
CA ARG A 85 -15.52 0.62 1.33
C ARG A 85 -15.01 -0.63 2.03
N LYS A 86 -14.27 -1.48 1.33
CA LYS A 86 -13.69 -2.69 1.91
C LYS A 86 -12.73 -2.37 3.05
N ASN A 87 -11.88 -1.37 2.87
CA ASN A 87 -10.95 -0.96 3.94
C ASN A 87 -11.67 -0.45 5.18
N ARG A 88 -12.77 0.27 5.03
CA ARG A 88 -13.53 0.83 6.16
C ARG A 88 -14.41 -0.19 6.87
N HIS A 89 -14.70 -1.32 6.23
CA HIS A 89 -15.57 -2.35 6.80
C HIS A 89 -14.81 -3.60 7.26
N VAL A 90 -13.49 -3.50 7.43
CA VAL A 90 -12.71 -4.60 8.00
C VAL A 90 -13.03 -4.69 9.50
N THR A 91 -13.65 -5.80 9.90
CA THR A 91 -14.08 -6.03 11.29
C THR A 91 -13.26 -7.07 12.02
N GLN A 92 -12.54 -7.92 11.28
CA GLN A 92 -11.69 -8.96 11.85
C GLN A 92 -10.33 -8.96 11.16
N SER A 93 -9.32 -8.47 11.88
CA SER A 93 -7.95 -8.43 11.38
C SER A 93 -7.00 -8.31 12.56
N PRO A 94 -5.81 -8.96 12.51
CA PRO A 94 -4.78 -8.75 13.51
C PRO A 94 -4.10 -7.38 13.39
N TYR A 95 -4.36 -6.65 12.30
CA TYR A 95 -3.74 -5.35 12.04
C TYR A 95 -4.53 -4.23 12.70
N ASN A 96 -3.83 -3.12 12.96
CA ASN A 96 -4.43 -1.92 13.52
C ASN A 96 -5.48 -1.35 12.54
N PRO A 97 -6.73 -1.09 12.99
CA PRO A 97 -7.77 -0.51 12.12
C PRO A 97 -7.38 0.82 11.48
N MET A 98 -6.50 1.60 12.12
CA MET A 98 -6.03 2.87 11.57
C MET A 98 -5.28 2.69 10.24
N MET A 99 -4.67 1.54 10.02
CA MET A 99 -4.00 1.24 8.76
C MET A 99 -5.00 1.22 7.59
N PHE A 100 -6.14 0.59 7.78
CA PHE A 100 -7.19 0.51 6.76
C PHE A 100 -7.83 1.86 6.51
N GLU A 101 -8.05 2.67 7.54
CA GLU A 101 -8.60 4.02 7.39
C GLU A 101 -7.61 4.93 6.67
N ARG A 102 -6.32 4.82 6.96
CA ARG A 102 -5.27 5.57 6.24
C ARG A 102 -5.31 5.28 4.74
N GLU A 103 -5.39 4.01 4.36
CA GLU A 103 -5.44 3.62 2.96
C GLU A 103 -6.71 4.15 2.27
N ALA A 104 -7.86 4.07 2.95
CA ALA A 104 -9.10 4.63 2.42
C ALA A 104 -8.99 6.13 2.18
N ARG A 105 -8.37 6.88 3.09
CA ARG A 105 -8.19 8.33 2.96
C ARG A 105 -7.26 8.69 1.81
N VAL A 106 -6.18 7.93 1.62
CA VAL A 106 -5.26 8.16 0.49
C VAL A 106 -6.01 7.96 -0.82
N LEU A 107 -6.82 6.92 -0.94
CA LEU A 107 -7.62 6.68 -2.13
C LEU A 107 -8.62 7.80 -2.38
N GLU A 108 -9.26 8.32 -1.33
CA GLU A 108 -10.18 9.46 -1.46
C GLU A 108 -9.47 10.72 -1.96
N LEU A 109 -8.26 10.98 -1.48
CA LEU A 109 -7.45 12.10 -1.96
C LEU A 109 -7.13 11.94 -3.45
N LEU A 110 -6.74 10.75 -3.88
CA LEU A 110 -6.44 10.47 -5.28
C LEU A 110 -7.67 10.70 -6.17
N ILE A 111 -8.85 10.29 -5.70
CA ILE A 111 -10.10 10.52 -6.40
C ILE A 111 -10.37 12.03 -6.50
N SER A 112 -10.23 12.76 -5.40
CA SER A 112 -10.51 14.19 -5.36
C SER A 112 -9.59 15.01 -6.26
N GLU A 113 -8.38 14.52 -6.50
CA GLU A 113 -7.40 15.15 -7.37
C GLU A 113 -7.54 14.70 -8.84
N GLY A 114 -8.49 13.81 -9.14
CA GLY A 114 -8.77 13.35 -10.50
C GLY A 114 -7.68 12.44 -11.06
N LEU A 115 -6.98 11.72 -10.20
CA LEU A 115 -5.84 10.87 -10.60
C LEU A 115 -6.25 9.45 -11.03
N PHE A 116 -7.52 9.11 -10.86
CA PHE A 116 -8.06 7.86 -11.39
C PHE A 116 -8.80 8.11 -12.69
N ASP A 117 -8.55 7.23 -13.64
CA ASP A 117 -9.27 7.22 -14.91
C ASP A 117 -10.57 6.41 -14.70
N ARG A 118 -11.69 7.13 -14.77
CA ARG A 118 -13.01 6.56 -14.49
C ARG A 118 -13.94 6.68 -15.69
#